data_fe4f28874455383242ed59da1ace03a9
#
_entry.id   fe4f28874455383242ed59da1ace03a9
#
_cell.length_a   1.000
_cell.length_b   1.000
_cell.length_c   1.000
_cell.angle_alpha   90.00
_cell.angle_beta   90.00
_cell.angle_gamma   90.00
#
_symmetry.space_group_name_H-M   'P 1'
#
loop_
_entity.id
_entity.type
_entity.pdbx_description
1 polymer ?
#
loop_
_entity_poly.entity_id
_entity_poly.type
_entity_poly.pdbx_seq_one_letter_code
_entity_poly.pdbx_strand_id
1 'polypeptide(L)'
;VVWSVAAFLMFFFSPFINGSNQALWQAKVSPDVQGRVFAARRLIAQVSGPLGMLIAGPLADQFLEPAMQGDVWLGALLAPIFGNGPGAGMAVLIVAAGLLGVTSGLVGYAIRAIREVDVLLPDHDASPV
;
A
#
# COMPACT_ATOMS: atom_id res chain seq x y z
N VAL A 1 22.57 6.25 -2.40
CA VAL A 1 22.70 5.09 -1.50
C VAL A 1 21.37 4.78 -0.81
N VAL A 2 20.76 5.73 -0.08
CA VAL A 2 19.50 5.49 0.66
C VAL A 2 18.38 4.99 -0.27
N TRP A 3 18.17 5.64 -1.41
CA TRP A 3 17.16 5.25 -2.40
C TRP A 3 17.40 3.85 -2.96
N SER A 4 18.66 3.50 -3.22
CA SER A 4 19.01 2.17 -3.74
C SER A 4 18.73 1.08 -2.72
N VAL A 5 19.03 1.33 -1.44
CA VAL A 5 18.74 0.39 -0.35
C VAL A 5 17.23 0.24 -0.15
N ALA A 6 16.49 1.35 -0.15
CA ALA A 6 15.03 1.32 -0.01
C ALA A 6 14.36 0.55 -1.17
N ALA A 7 14.79 0.81 -2.41
CA ALA A 7 14.30 0.10 -3.58
C ALA A 7 14.64 -1.40 -3.52
N PHE A 8 15.87 -1.74 -3.14
CA PHE A 8 16.28 -3.13 -2.99
C PHE A 8 15.40 -3.87 -1.96
N LEU A 9 15.20 -3.28 -0.79
CA LEU A 9 14.35 -3.89 0.25
C LEU A 9 12.90 -4.06 -0.24
N MET A 10 12.35 -3.05 -0.91
CA MET A 10 11.00 -3.12 -1.46
C MET A 10 10.86 -4.26 -2.48
N PHE A 11 11.78 -4.36 -3.44
CA PHE A 11 11.76 -5.42 -4.44
C PHE A 11 12.06 -6.80 -3.86
N PHE A 12 12.93 -6.87 -2.85
CA PHE A 12 13.28 -8.13 -2.19
C PHE A 12 12.11 -8.70 -1.39
N PHE A 13 11.41 -7.88 -0.62
CA PHE A 13 10.27 -8.35 0.19
C PHE A 13 8.96 -8.49 -0.58
N SER A 14 8.81 -7.82 -1.72
CA SER A 14 7.59 -7.86 -2.53
C SER A 14 7.14 -9.28 -2.93
N PRO A 15 8.01 -10.18 -3.41
CA PRO A 15 7.62 -11.56 -3.73
C PRO A 15 7.11 -12.34 -2.52
N PHE A 16 7.70 -12.13 -1.35
CA PHE A 16 7.28 -12.81 -0.11
C PHE A 16 5.87 -12.37 0.30
N ILE A 17 5.60 -11.06 0.27
CA ILE A 17 4.28 -10.51 0.59
C ILE A 17 3.24 -11.00 -0.40
N ASN A 18 3.53 -10.94 -1.69
CA ASN A 18 2.60 -11.40 -2.73
C ASN A 18 2.38 -12.92 -2.68
N GLY A 19 3.44 -13.69 -2.46
CA GLY A 19 3.36 -15.15 -2.36
C GLY A 19 2.53 -15.59 -1.15
N SER A 20 2.78 -15.03 0.02
CA SER A 20 2.00 -15.34 1.23
C SER A 20 0.53 -14.96 1.08
N ASN A 21 0.26 -13.78 0.49
CA ASN A 21 -1.11 -13.35 0.22
C ASN A 21 -1.82 -14.28 -0.76
N GLN A 22 -1.12 -14.71 -1.82
CA GLN A 22 -1.65 -15.65 -2.81
C GLN A 22 -1.96 -17.01 -2.18
N ALA A 23 -1.04 -17.56 -1.38
CA ALA A 23 -1.22 -18.83 -0.70
C ALA A 23 -2.43 -18.82 0.24
N LEU A 24 -2.60 -17.74 1.03
CA LEU A 24 -3.75 -17.56 1.91
C LEU A 24 -5.08 -17.64 1.14
N TRP A 25 -5.17 -16.92 0.02
CA TRP A 25 -6.40 -16.95 -0.78
C TRP A 25 -6.65 -18.31 -1.44
N GLN A 26 -5.60 -19.02 -1.86
CA GLN A 26 -5.74 -20.36 -2.42
C GLN A 26 -6.22 -21.37 -1.39
N ALA A 27 -5.76 -21.26 -0.14
CA ALA A 27 -6.18 -22.13 0.94
C ALA A 27 -7.63 -21.88 1.42
N LYS A 28 -8.07 -20.61 1.41
CA LYS A 28 -9.37 -20.22 1.97
C LYS A 28 -10.52 -20.22 0.94
N VAL A 29 -10.20 -20.13 -0.35
CA VAL A 29 -11.21 -20.05 -1.43
C VAL A 29 -11.31 -21.38 -2.16
N SER A 30 -12.53 -21.92 -2.25
CA SER A 30 -12.80 -23.17 -2.96
C SER A 30 -12.40 -23.10 -4.44
N PRO A 31 -11.80 -24.15 -5.01
CA PRO A 31 -11.28 -24.19 -6.39
C PRO A 31 -12.29 -23.80 -7.47
N ASP A 32 -13.55 -24.12 -7.27
CA ASP A 32 -14.64 -23.83 -8.21
C ASP A 32 -14.94 -22.34 -8.39
N VAL A 33 -14.64 -21.51 -7.38
CA VAL A 33 -14.85 -20.06 -7.42
C VAL A 33 -13.55 -19.25 -7.45
N GLN A 34 -12.38 -19.90 -7.29
CA GLN A 34 -11.06 -19.23 -7.27
C GLN A 34 -10.85 -18.32 -8.48
N GLY A 35 -11.17 -18.81 -9.69
CA GLY A 35 -11.00 -18.03 -10.91
C GLY A 35 -11.77 -16.70 -10.89
N ARG A 36 -12.99 -16.71 -10.39
CA ARG A 36 -13.84 -15.52 -10.28
C ARG A 36 -13.34 -14.55 -9.22
N VAL A 37 -12.91 -15.06 -8.07
CA VAL A 37 -12.36 -14.26 -6.97
C VAL A 37 -11.05 -13.60 -7.38
N PHE A 38 -10.13 -14.36 -7.99
CA PHE A 38 -8.86 -13.79 -8.47
C PHE A 38 -9.04 -12.81 -9.62
N ALA A 39 -9.99 -13.04 -10.53
CA ALA A 39 -10.32 -12.07 -11.56
C ALA A 39 -10.85 -10.75 -10.98
N ALA A 40 -11.74 -10.81 -10.01
CA ALA A 40 -12.26 -9.63 -9.31
C ALA A 40 -11.15 -8.86 -8.57
N ARG A 41 -10.28 -9.56 -7.84
CA ARG A 41 -9.12 -8.96 -7.16
C ARG A 41 -8.19 -8.25 -8.15
N ARG A 42 -7.88 -8.93 -9.25
CA ARG A 42 -7.02 -8.37 -10.30
C ARG A 42 -7.64 -7.13 -10.94
N LEU A 43 -8.94 -7.14 -11.19
CA LEU A 43 -9.67 -5.99 -11.73
C LEU A 43 -9.58 -4.79 -10.78
N ILE A 44 -9.83 -4.99 -9.48
CA ILE A 44 -9.73 -3.94 -8.48
C ILE A 44 -8.30 -3.37 -8.45
N ALA A 45 -7.29 -4.23 -8.43
CA ALA A 45 -5.89 -3.81 -8.42
C ALA A 45 -5.50 -3.03 -9.69
N GLN A 46 -5.98 -3.47 -10.88
CA GLN A 46 -5.71 -2.79 -12.15
C GLN A 46 -6.40 -1.43 -12.28
N VAL A 47 -7.57 -1.25 -11.70
CA VAL A 47 -8.28 0.04 -11.71
C VAL A 47 -7.70 1.00 -10.67
N SER A 48 -7.27 0.50 -9.52
CA SER A 48 -6.72 1.32 -8.43
C SER A 48 -5.44 2.06 -8.83
N GLY A 49 -4.57 1.45 -9.66
CA GLY A 49 -3.32 2.06 -10.10
C GLY A 49 -3.53 3.37 -10.90
N PRO A 50 -4.26 3.34 -12.04
CA PRO A 50 -4.57 4.53 -12.81
C PRO A 50 -5.34 5.59 -12.01
N LEU A 51 -6.29 5.18 -11.16
CA LEU A 51 -7.00 6.13 -10.29
C LEU A 51 -6.06 6.80 -9.29
N GLY A 52 -5.14 6.04 -8.70
CA GLY A 52 -4.10 6.59 -7.83
C GLY A 52 -3.23 7.62 -8.55
N MET A 53 -2.78 7.34 -9.78
CA MET A 53 -2.00 8.28 -10.57
C MET A 53 -2.79 9.53 -10.95
N LEU A 54 -4.07 9.39 -11.29
CA LEU A 54 -4.93 10.50 -11.64
C LEU A 54 -5.14 11.48 -10.47
N ILE A 55 -5.15 10.98 -9.26
CA ILE A 55 -5.28 11.78 -8.04
C ILE A 55 -3.93 12.31 -7.57
N ALA A 56 -2.89 11.48 -7.59
CA ALA A 56 -1.58 11.81 -7.05
C ALA A 56 -0.90 12.97 -7.78
N GLY A 57 -1.02 13.03 -9.12
CA GLY A 57 -0.45 14.12 -9.91
C GLY A 57 -0.99 15.49 -9.51
N PRO A 58 -2.30 15.75 -9.65
CA PRO A 58 -2.87 17.01 -9.24
C PRO A 58 -2.68 17.33 -7.74
N LEU A 59 -2.72 16.33 -6.88
CA LEU A 59 -2.50 16.52 -5.45
C LEU A 59 -1.06 16.98 -5.16
N ALA A 60 -0.08 16.39 -5.83
CA ALA A 60 1.30 16.81 -5.69
C ALA A 60 1.53 18.21 -6.28
N ASP A 61 1.12 18.44 -7.54
CA ASP A 61 1.50 19.62 -8.28
C ASP A 61 0.68 20.86 -7.91
N GLN A 62 -0.61 20.69 -7.60
CA GLN A 62 -1.52 21.83 -7.35
C GLN A 62 -1.69 22.16 -5.87
N PHE A 63 -1.44 21.21 -4.97
CA PHE A 63 -1.64 21.41 -3.53
C PHE A 63 -0.33 21.32 -2.75
N LEU A 64 0.41 20.21 -2.88
CA LEU A 64 1.59 19.98 -2.04
C LEU A 64 2.80 20.80 -2.51
N GLU A 65 3.03 20.92 -3.81
CA GLU A 65 4.15 21.69 -4.32
C GLU A 65 4.06 23.18 -3.94
N PRO A 66 2.93 23.89 -4.16
CA PRO A 66 2.75 25.26 -3.70
C PRO A 66 2.82 25.39 -2.16
N ALA A 67 2.30 24.41 -1.42
CA ALA A 67 2.35 24.41 0.04
C ALA A 67 3.77 24.25 0.58
N MET A 68 4.65 23.57 -0.13
CA MET A 68 6.06 23.41 0.23
C MET A 68 6.92 24.61 -0.17
N GLN A 69 6.53 25.34 -1.23
CA GLN A 69 7.28 26.51 -1.75
C GLN A 69 6.78 27.83 -1.15
N GLY A 70 5.59 27.86 -0.55
CA GLY A 70 4.99 29.05 0.08
C GLY A 70 5.30 29.17 1.56
N ASP A 71 4.94 30.33 2.14
CA ASP A 71 5.03 30.60 3.58
C ASP A 71 3.92 29.92 4.41
N VAL A 72 3.48 28.75 3.97
CA VAL A 72 2.48 27.96 4.68
C VAL A 72 3.18 27.15 5.77
N TRP A 73 2.52 26.99 6.92
CA TRP A 73 3.05 26.24 8.06
C TRP A 73 3.58 24.83 7.68
N LEU A 74 3.00 24.21 6.67
CA LEU A 74 3.40 22.87 6.18
C LEU A 74 4.81 22.92 5.58
N GLY A 75 5.10 23.92 4.74
CA GLY A 75 6.43 24.13 4.17
C GLY A 75 7.46 24.38 5.27
N ALA A 76 7.17 25.27 6.21
CA ALA A 76 8.07 25.55 7.33
C ALA A 76 8.38 24.33 8.20
N LEU A 77 7.39 23.44 8.40
CA LEU A 77 7.55 22.21 9.18
C LEU A 77 8.34 21.12 8.43
N LEU A 78 8.09 20.97 7.15
CA LEU A 78 8.62 19.84 6.35
C LEU A 78 9.87 20.20 5.53
N ALA A 79 10.12 21.49 5.29
CA ALA A 79 11.30 21.95 4.54
C ALA A 79 12.65 21.44 5.08
N PRO A 80 12.87 21.32 6.40
CA PRO A 80 14.12 20.78 6.93
C PRO A 80 14.39 19.31 6.48
N ILE A 81 13.32 18.57 6.16
CA ILE A 81 13.40 17.14 5.80
C ILE A 81 13.38 16.97 4.28
N PHE A 82 12.48 17.65 3.58
CA PHE A 82 12.24 17.46 2.14
C PHE A 82 12.81 18.56 1.25
N GLY A 83 13.22 19.70 1.83
CA GLY A 83 13.59 20.89 1.09
C GLY A 83 12.39 21.66 0.55
N ASN A 84 12.67 22.81 -0.09
CA ASN A 84 11.65 23.68 -0.72
C ASN A 84 11.84 23.72 -2.25
N GLY A 85 12.62 22.80 -2.79
CA GLY A 85 12.89 22.73 -4.24
C GLY A 85 11.78 22.02 -5.02
N PRO A 86 11.89 22.05 -6.36
CA PRO A 86 10.97 21.31 -7.22
C PRO A 86 10.93 19.82 -6.85
N GLY A 87 9.71 19.27 -6.73
CA GLY A 87 9.50 17.89 -6.34
C GLY A 87 9.35 17.64 -4.83
N ALA A 88 9.47 18.68 -3.99
CA ALA A 88 9.26 18.54 -2.55
C ALA A 88 7.84 18.05 -2.22
N GLY A 89 6.83 18.54 -2.93
CA GLY A 89 5.44 18.09 -2.80
C GLY A 89 5.27 16.60 -3.11
N MET A 90 5.92 16.11 -4.16
CA MET A 90 5.92 14.68 -4.52
C MET A 90 6.59 13.83 -3.44
N ALA A 91 7.72 14.30 -2.88
CA ALA A 91 8.41 13.60 -1.81
C ALA A 91 7.54 13.46 -0.55
N VAL A 92 6.83 14.52 -0.17
CA VAL A 92 5.85 14.50 0.93
C VAL A 92 4.73 13.50 0.66
N LEU A 93 4.19 13.49 -0.55
CA LEU A 93 3.12 12.56 -0.95
C LEU A 93 3.55 11.10 -0.84
N ILE A 94 4.76 10.77 -1.32
CA ILE A 94 5.32 9.41 -1.26
C ILE A 94 5.48 8.97 0.20
N VAL A 95 6.03 9.85 1.07
CA VAL A 95 6.21 9.51 2.49
C VAL A 95 4.88 9.41 3.20
N ALA A 96 3.92 10.29 2.92
CA ALA A 96 2.57 10.21 3.49
C ALA A 96 1.87 8.89 3.09
N ALA A 97 1.96 8.50 1.81
CA ALA A 97 1.43 7.21 1.34
C ALA A 97 2.12 6.02 2.04
N GLY A 98 3.44 6.09 2.21
CA GLY A 98 4.20 5.07 2.95
C GLY A 98 3.77 4.96 4.41
N LEU A 99 3.58 6.08 5.10
CA LEU A 99 3.09 6.12 6.48
C LEU A 99 1.67 5.56 6.60
N LEU A 100 0.79 5.89 5.66
CA LEU A 100 -0.56 5.30 5.59
C LEU A 100 -0.49 3.78 5.38
N GLY A 101 0.42 3.30 4.56
CA GLY A 101 0.66 1.86 4.37
C GLY A 101 1.12 1.17 5.66
N VAL A 102 2.11 1.75 6.34
CA VAL A 102 2.63 1.22 7.62
C VAL A 102 1.54 1.24 8.70
N THR A 103 0.83 2.36 8.86
CA THR A 103 -0.24 2.47 9.87
C THR A 103 -1.37 1.49 9.58
N SER A 104 -1.77 1.33 8.33
CA SER A 104 -2.78 0.35 7.93
C SER A 104 -2.34 -1.08 8.26
N GLY A 105 -1.07 -1.41 8.01
CA GLY A 105 -0.50 -2.72 8.38
C GLY A 105 -0.48 -2.95 9.89
N LEU A 106 -0.07 -1.95 10.68
CA LEU A 106 -0.05 -2.03 12.14
C LEU A 106 -1.46 -2.16 12.73
N VAL A 107 -2.41 -1.37 12.22
CA VAL A 107 -3.82 -1.47 12.62
C VAL A 107 -4.39 -2.84 12.27
N GLY A 108 -4.11 -3.33 11.05
CA GLY A 108 -4.52 -4.68 10.64
C GLY A 108 -3.97 -5.76 11.58
N TYR A 109 -2.69 -5.65 11.96
CA TYR A 109 -2.08 -6.59 12.91
C TYR A 109 -2.66 -6.48 14.33
N ALA A 110 -3.08 -5.29 14.77
CA ALA A 110 -3.72 -5.07 16.06
C ALA A 110 -5.13 -5.67 16.13
N ILE A 111 -5.80 -5.81 14.99
CA ILE A 111 -7.14 -6.43 14.93
C ILE A 111 -6.98 -7.96 14.98
N ARG A 112 -7.45 -8.56 16.07
CA ARG A 112 -7.35 -9.99 16.31
C ARG A 112 -7.95 -10.84 15.17
N ALA A 113 -9.09 -10.44 14.64
CA ALA A 113 -9.77 -11.14 13.55
C ALA A 113 -8.93 -11.22 12.26
N ILE A 114 -8.10 -10.19 11.98
CA ILE A 114 -7.21 -10.18 10.81
C ILE A 114 -5.95 -10.99 11.09
N ARG A 115 -5.40 -10.85 12.29
CA ARG A 115 -4.17 -11.56 12.69
C ARG A 115 -4.39 -13.07 12.78
N GLU A 116 -5.55 -13.49 13.26
CA GLU A 116 -5.88 -14.91 13.49
C GLU A 116 -6.81 -15.46 12.39
N VAL A 117 -6.81 -14.84 11.21
CA VAL A 117 -7.67 -15.25 10.09
C VAL A 117 -7.46 -16.71 9.68
N ASP A 118 -6.24 -17.21 9.80
CA ASP A 118 -5.90 -18.60 9.49
C ASP A 118 -6.58 -19.60 10.43
N VAL A 119 -6.79 -19.21 11.68
CA VAL A 119 -7.44 -20.04 12.71
C VAL A 119 -8.96 -19.86 12.69
N LEU A 120 -9.42 -18.63 12.44
CA LEU A 120 -10.84 -18.28 12.46
C LEU A 120 -11.60 -18.73 11.20
N LEU A 121 -10.92 -18.80 10.07
CA LEU A 121 -11.48 -19.28 8.80
C LEU A 121 -10.81 -20.61 8.45
N PRO A 122 -11.51 -21.75 8.53
CA PRO A 122 -10.97 -23.04 8.14
C PRO A 122 -10.62 -23.04 6.64
N ASP A 123 -9.65 -23.87 6.26
CA ASP A 123 -9.34 -24.12 4.86
C ASP A 123 -10.53 -24.82 4.18
N HIS A 124 -10.71 -24.58 2.90
CA HIS A 124 -11.86 -25.16 2.17
C HIS A 124 -11.85 -26.69 2.18
N ASP A 125 -10.66 -27.31 2.28
CA ASP A 125 -10.49 -28.77 2.38
C ASP A 125 -10.75 -29.33 3.78
N ALA A 126 -10.84 -28.46 4.80
CA ALA A 126 -11.06 -28.86 6.19
C ALA A 126 -12.54 -29.02 6.55
N SER A 127 -13.46 -28.96 5.58
CA SER A 127 -14.85 -29.26 5.81
C SER A 127 -14.99 -30.74 6.21
N PRO A 128 -15.49 -31.07 7.43
CA PRO A 128 -15.73 -32.46 7.80
C PRO A 128 -16.74 -33.08 6.84
N VAL A 129 -16.39 -34.25 6.34
CA VAL A 129 -17.28 -35.14 5.59
C VAL A 129 -18.46 -35.57 6.47
#